data_a2949934a690be72a06b1a048fec5263
#
_entry.id   a2949934a690be72a06b1a048fec5263
#
_cell.length_a   1.000
_cell.length_b   1.000
_cell.length_c   1.000
_cell.angle_alpha   90.00
_cell.angle_beta   90.00
_cell.angle_gamma   90.00
#
_symmetry.space_group_name_H-M   'P 1'
#
loop_
_entity.id
_entity.type
_entity.pdbx_description
1 polymer ?
#
loop_
_entity_poly.entity_id
_entity_poly.type
_entity_poly.pdbx_seq_one_letter_code
_entity_poly.pdbx_strand_id
1 'polypeptide(L)'
;MKHAPDIESWLNLNLIDGLGGESIRRLLIAFGSPSSIFSTHPTALERIVKKPIAERIKQGADRNKISGALKWLEDPANAIITLADSDYPNQLLNIADPPPLLYFKGQRELLRKPALAVVGSRNATPQGLSNAAAFSEAASNAGFCIISGMASGIDTAAHQGGLRGAAASIAVVGTGLDIVYPARNHLLAHKLAKEGALISEFPLGTPA
;
A
#
# COMPACT_ATOMS: atom_id res chain seq x y z
N MET A 1 -7.90 9.07 15.01
CA MET A 1 -6.50 9.40 14.62
C MET A 1 -6.54 10.64 13.75
N LYS A 2 -5.72 11.67 14.03
CA LYS A 2 -5.62 12.82 13.13
C LYS A 2 -4.82 12.36 11.92
N HIS A 3 -5.42 12.39 10.72
CA HIS A 3 -4.68 12.25 9.46
C HIS A 3 -3.54 13.28 9.41
N ALA A 4 -2.45 12.95 8.72
CA ALA A 4 -1.40 13.93 8.45
C ALA A 4 -2.06 15.22 7.93
N PRO A 5 -1.64 16.42 8.37
CA PRO A 5 -2.35 17.68 8.08
C PRO A 5 -2.46 18.03 6.58
N ASP A 6 -2.03 17.16 5.69
CA ASP A 6 -2.00 17.38 4.24
C ASP A 6 -2.42 16.16 3.41
N ILE A 7 -3.23 15.22 3.97
CA ILE A 7 -3.58 13.96 3.29
C ILE A 7 -4.30 14.19 1.95
N GLU A 8 -5.13 15.23 1.87
CA GLU A 8 -5.82 15.58 0.62
C GLU A 8 -4.83 15.99 -0.47
N SER A 9 -3.78 16.75 -0.15
CA SER A 9 -2.73 17.12 -1.09
C SER A 9 -1.89 15.90 -1.51
N TRP A 10 -1.61 14.97 -0.59
CA TRP A 10 -0.96 13.71 -0.94
C TRP A 10 -1.78 12.88 -1.91
N LEU A 11 -3.08 12.70 -1.64
CA LEU A 11 -4.01 12.00 -2.53
C LEU A 11 -4.10 12.71 -3.89
N ASN A 12 -4.26 14.04 -3.88
CA ASN A 12 -4.33 14.84 -5.09
C ASN A 12 -3.06 14.63 -5.95
N LEU A 13 -1.88 14.68 -5.36
CA LEU A 13 -0.61 14.48 -6.09
C LEU A 13 -0.49 13.06 -6.64
N ASN A 14 -0.83 12.05 -5.84
CA ASN A 14 -0.71 10.63 -6.22
C ASN A 14 -1.72 10.21 -7.31
N LEU A 15 -2.86 10.89 -7.39
CA LEU A 15 -3.94 10.57 -8.34
C LEU A 15 -3.82 11.33 -9.67
N ILE A 16 -2.78 12.14 -9.90
CA ILE A 16 -2.55 12.83 -11.17
C ILE A 16 -2.14 11.82 -12.24
N ASP A 17 -2.93 11.69 -13.29
CA ASP A 17 -2.66 10.78 -14.39
C ASP A 17 -1.29 11.08 -15.05
N GLY A 18 -0.44 10.05 -15.13
CA GLY A 18 0.90 10.12 -15.74
C GLY A 18 1.98 10.71 -14.83
N LEU A 19 1.68 11.06 -13.58
CA LEU A 19 2.67 11.45 -12.59
C LEU A 19 3.09 10.21 -11.77
N GLY A 20 4.19 9.57 -12.14
CA GLY A 20 4.70 8.37 -11.46
C GLY A 20 5.45 8.67 -10.16
N GLY A 21 5.68 7.62 -9.36
CA GLY A 21 6.31 7.69 -8.03
C GLY A 21 7.67 8.39 -8.03
N GLU A 22 8.54 8.08 -8.99
CA GLU A 22 9.84 8.74 -9.15
C GLU A 22 9.69 10.27 -9.31
N SER A 23 8.77 10.71 -10.17
CA SER A 23 8.53 12.14 -10.38
C SER A 23 7.97 12.82 -9.14
N ILE A 24 7.07 12.14 -8.41
CA ILE A 24 6.54 12.64 -7.13
C ILE A 24 7.68 12.84 -6.14
N ARG A 25 8.56 11.85 -5.96
CA ARG A 25 9.70 11.96 -5.03
C ARG A 25 10.66 13.09 -5.42
N ARG A 26 10.98 13.25 -6.71
CA ARG A 26 11.80 14.35 -7.20
C ARG A 26 11.17 15.72 -6.92
N LEU A 27 9.86 15.83 -7.09
CA LEU A 27 9.12 17.05 -6.73
C LEU A 27 9.14 17.31 -5.22
N LEU A 28 8.96 16.27 -4.39
CA LEU A 28 9.02 16.38 -2.94
C LEU A 28 10.42 16.78 -2.45
N ILE A 29 11.48 16.26 -3.05
CA ILE A 29 12.86 16.65 -2.74
C ILE A 29 13.09 18.12 -3.06
N ALA A 30 12.55 18.61 -4.18
CA ALA A 30 12.77 19.99 -4.62
C ALA A 30 11.90 21.02 -3.89
N PHE A 31 10.67 20.69 -3.52
CA PHE A 31 9.67 21.62 -3.00
C PHE A 31 9.16 21.29 -1.59
N GLY A 32 9.57 20.18 -1.01
CA GLY A 32 9.34 19.77 0.37
C GLY A 32 8.01 19.06 0.63
N SER A 33 6.88 19.62 0.22
CA SER A 33 5.55 19.03 0.52
C SER A 33 4.62 19.05 -0.69
N PRO A 34 3.57 18.20 -0.72
CA PRO A 34 2.54 18.25 -1.76
C PRO A 34 1.87 19.62 -1.89
N SER A 35 1.51 20.26 -0.79
CA SER A 35 0.92 21.60 -0.79
C SER A 35 1.87 22.66 -1.39
N SER A 36 3.16 22.57 -1.10
CA SER A 36 4.19 23.44 -1.71
C SER A 36 4.31 23.20 -3.23
N ILE A 37 4.22 21.94 -3.68
CA ILE A 37 4.23 21.60 -5.11
C ILE A 37 3.05 22.27 -5.83
N PHE A 38 1.84 22.17 -5.28
CA PHE A 38 0.65 22.82 -5.87
C PHE A 38 0.75 24.34 -5.88
N SER A 39 1.42 24.96 -4.90
CA SER A 39 1.64 26.41 -4.83
C SER A 39 2.74 26.90 -5.77
N THR A 40 3.63 26.02 -6.24
CA THR A 40 4.79 26.35 -7.07
C THR A 40 4.36 26.80 -8.47
N HIS A 41 5.05 27.80 -9.04
CA HIS A 41 4.79 28.26 -10.39
C HIS A 41 5.10 27.18 -11.45
N PRO A 42 4.28 27.01 -12.51
CA PRO A 42 4.45 25.94 -13.52
C PRO A 42 5.87 25.85 -14.11
N THR A 43 6.51 26.97 -14.42
CA THR A 43 7.87 27.00 -14.98
C THR A 43 8.92 26.40 -14.04
N ALA A 44 8.71 26.45 -12.73
CA ALA A 44 9.61 25.78 -11.78
C ALA A 44 9.36 24.27 -11.75
N LEU A 45 8.10 23.82 -11.88
CA LEU A 45 7.76 22.40 -12.01
C LEU A 45 8.33 21.78 -13.29
N GLU A 46 8.36 22.53 -14.40
CA GLU A 46 8.89 22.09 -15.70
C GLU A 46 10.38 21.75 -15.67
N ARG A 47 11.12 22.21 -14.65
CA ARG A 47 12.52 21.80 -14.42
C ARG A 47 12.67 20.35 -13.97
N ILE A 48 11.59 19.75 -13.45
CA ILE A 48 11.60 18.41 -12.85
C ILE A 48 10.74 17.45 -13.66
N VAL A 49 9.58 17.90 -14.14
CA VAL A 49 8.64 17.12 -14.92
C VAL A 49 8.38 17.76 -16.28
N LYS A 50 7.88 16.96 -17.24
CA LYS A 50 7.52 17.50 -18.57
C LYS A 50 6.38 18.51 -18.45
N LYS A 51 6.34 19.51 -19.33
CA LYS A 51 5.31 20.56 -19.36
C LYS A 51 3.87 20.04 -19.24
N PRO A 52 3.42 18.98 -19.97
CA PRO A 52 2.05 18.47 -19.80
C PRO A 52 1.76 17.96 -18.38
N ILE A 53 2.76 17.42 -17.69
CA ILE A 53 2.60 16.97 -16.30
C ILE A 53 2.55 18.17 -15.34
N ALA A 54 3.38 19.21 -15.57
CA ALA A 54 3.31 20.45 -14.78
C ALA A 54 1.92 21.11 -14.89
N GLU A 55 1.34 21.12 -16.08
CA GLU A 55 -0.02 21.63 -16.32
C GLU A 55 -1.07 20.80 -15.58
N ARG A 56 -0.98 19.44 -15.60
CA ARG A 56 -1.87 18.55 -14.84
C ARG A 56 -1.73 18.77 -13.33
N ILE A 57 -0.54 18.97 -12.82
CA ILE A 57 -0.34 19.31 -11.39
C ILE A 57 -1.13 20.58 -11.03
N LYS A 58 -1.14 21.60 -11.88
CA LYS A 58 -1.91 22.83 -11.62
C LYS A 58 -3.42 22.64 -11.70
N GLN A 59 -3.89 21.69 -12.51
CA GLN A 59 -5.31 21.32 -12.60
C GLN A 59 -5.75 20.46 -11.40
N GLY A 60 -4.82 19.69 -10.83
CA GLY A 60 -5.10 18.68 -9.82
C GLY A 60 -5.69 17.41 -10.41
N ALA A 61 -5.87 16.42 -9.55
CA ALA A 61 -6.51 15.15 -9.89
C ALA A 61 -8.05 15.26 -9.85
N ASP A 62 -8.71 14.20 -10.33
CA ASP A 62 -10.17 14.07 -10.30
C ASP A 62 -10.70 14.16 -8.85
N ARG A 63 -11.53 15.16 -8.59
CA ARG A 63 -12.12 15.43 -7.27
C ARG A 63 -12.99 14.26 -6.77
N ASN A 64 -13.62 13.50 -7.66
CA ASN A 64 -14.43 12.34 -7.26
C ASN A 64 -13.54 11.23 -6.71
N LYS A 65 -12.37 10.99 -7.33
CA LYS A 65 -11.38 10.02 -6.82
C LYS A 65 -10.84 10.44 -5.43
N ILE A 66 -10.54 11.72 -5.26
CA ILE A 66 -10.07 12.25 -3.97
C ILE A 66 -11.17 12.10 -2.91
N SER A 67 -12.40 12.54 -3.20
CA SER A 67 -13.53 12.42 -2.28
C SER A 67 -13.84 10.96 -1.94
N GLY A 68 -13.73 10.04 -2.90
CA GLY A 68 -13.89 8.61 -2.67
C GLY A 68 -12.84 8.07 -1.69
N ALA A 69 -11.57 8.47 -1.87
CA ALA A 69 -10.50 8.05 -0.96
C ALA A 69 -10.66 8.67 0.45
N LEU A 70 -11.08 9.93 0.55
CA LEU A 70 -11.37 10.57 1.85
C LEU A 70 -12.55 9.90 2.56
N LYS A 71 -13.62 9.54 1.83
CA LYS A 71 -14.73 8.77 2.38
C LYS A 71 -14.30 7.38 2.84
N TRP A 72 -13.44 6.70 2.09
CA TRP A 72 -12.89 5.40 2.48
C TRP A 72 -12.09 5.50 3.80
N LEU A 73 -11.40 6.62 4.05
CA LEU A 73 -10.67 6.90 5.30
C LEU A 73 -11.57 7.15 6.52
N GLU A 74 -12.89 7.25 6.37
CA GLU A 74 -13.83 7.35 7.51
C GLU A 74 -13.90 6.04 8.30
N ASP A 75 -13.61 4.88 7.68
CA ASP A 75 -13.42 3.60 8.39
C ASP A 75 -12.11 3.66 9.19
N PRO A 76 -12.13 3.51 10.53
CA PRO A 76 -10.94 3.61 11.37
C PRO A 76 -9.88 2.52 11.10
N ALA A 77 -10.24 1.43 10.42
CA ALA A 77 -9.31 0.39 9.99
C ALA A 77 -8.49 0.82 8.75
N ASN A 78 -8.91 1.87 8.05
CA ASN A 78 -8.29 2.36 6.83
C ASN A 78 -7.32 3.51 7.13
N ALA A 79 -6.22 3.55 6.40
CA ALA A 79 -5.24 4.64 6.48
C ALA A 79 -4.57 4.87 5.12
N ILE A 80 -4.06 6.07 4.95
CA ILE A 80 -3.05 6.38 3.95
C ILE A 80 -1.73 6.56 4.70
N ILE A 81 -0.68 5.93 4.21
CA ILE A 81 0.69 6.02 4.74
C ILE A 81 1.55 6.62 3.65
N THR A 82 2.25 7.69 3.97
CA THR A 82 3.06 8.47 3.04
C THR A 82 4.54 8.41 3.40
N LEU A 83 5.41 8.78 2.48
CA LEU A 83 6.85 8.92 2.74
C LEU A 83 7.19 9.87 3.90
N ALA A 84 6.26 10.75 4.30
CA ALA A 84 6.44 11.68 5.43
C ALA A 84 6.03 11.07 6.78
N ASP A 85 5.39 9.90 6.80
CA ASP A 85 4.94 9.27 8.02
C ASP A 85 6.07 8.49 8.70
N SER A 86 6.16 8.60 10.02
CA SER A 86 7.21 7.94 10.83
C SER A 86 7.10 6.41 10.87
N ASP A 87 5.99 5.86 10.46
CA ASP A 87 5.72 4.43 10.37
C ASP A 87 5.65 3.91 8.91
N TYR A 88 6.06 4.75 7.94
CA TYR A 88 6.35 4.25 6.61
C TYR A 88 7.38 3.11 6.68
N PRO A 89 7.15 1.95 6.03
CA PRO A 89 8.05 0.80 6.14
C PRO A 89 9.46 1.13 5.65
N ASN A 90 10.43 1.16 6.58
CA ASN A 90 11.80 1.55 6.27
C ASN A 90 12.46 0.69 5.19
N GLN A 91 12.08 -0.61 5.10
CA GLN A 91 12.59 -1.49 4.05
C GLN A 91 12.22 -1.03 2.65
N LEU A 92 11.07 -0.38 2.46
CA LEU A 92 10.67 0.18 1.16
C LEU A 92 11.54 1.37 0.74
N LEU A 93 12.18 2.07 1.68
CA LEU A 93 13.10 3.17 1.33
C LEU A 93 14.39 2.65 0.67
N ASN A 94 14.69 1.35 0.77
CA ASN A 94 15.89 0.75 0.20
C ASN A 94 15.69 0.26 -1.25
N ILE A 95 14.46 0.26 -1.77
CA ILE A 95 14.21 -0.09 -3.18
C ILE A 95 14.41 1.13 -4.08
N ALA A 96 14.65 0.89 -5.37
CA ALA A 96 14.93 1.98 -6.33
C ALA A 96 13.77 2.98 -6.50
N ASP A 97 12.53 2.50 -6.36
CA ASP A 97 11.30 3.30 -6.55
C ASP A 97 10.32 3.12 -5.39
N PRO A 98 10.61 3.67 -4.17
CA PRO A 98 9.69 3.58 -3.04
C PRO A 98 8.37 4.27 -3.36
N PRO A 99 7.21 3.63 -3.13
CA PRO A 99 5.92 4.25 -3.39
C PRO A 99 5.70 5.48 -2.50
N PRO A 100 5.32 6.64 -3.09
CA PRO A 100 5.14 7.87 -2.29
C PRO A 100 3.98 7.78 -1.30
N LEU A 101 3.03 6.88 -1.57
CA LEU A 101 1.81 6.70 -0.80
C LEU A 101 1.38 5.24 -0.84
N LEU A 102 0.92 4.73 0.29
CA LEU A 102 0.35 3.39 0.46
C LEU A 102 -1.07 3.49 0.99
N TYR A 103 -2.00 2.80 0.36
CA TYR A 103 -3.31 2.49 0.94
C TYR A 103 -3.12 1.34 1.92
N PHE A 104 -3.67 1.48 3.10
CA PHE A 104 -3.51 0.54 4.20
C PHE A 104 -4.85 0.22 4.85
N LYS A 105 -5.07 -1.05 5.23
CA LYS A 105 -6.25 -1.48 6.01
C LYS A 105 -5.83 -2.56 7.00
N GLY A 106 -6.10 -2.33 8.29
CA GLY A 106 -5.87 -3.31 9.37
C GLY A 106 -5.02 -2.80 10.52
N GLN A 107 -4.15 -3.64 11.06
CA GLN A 107 -3.35 -3.38 12.26
C GLN A 107 -2.03 -2.69 11.91
N ARG A 108 -1.97 -1.37 12.13
CA ARG A 108 -0.87 -0.50 11.70
C ARG A 108 0.48 -0.83 12.37
N GLU A 109 0.45 -1.35 13.58
CA GLU A 109 1.63 -1.77 14.33
C GLU A 109 2.43 -2.90 13.66
N LEU A 110 1.80 -3.67 12.77
CA LEU A 110 2.46 -4.74 12.02
C LEU A 110 3.55 -4.22 11.06
N LEU A 111 3.45 -2.96 10.61
CA LEU A 111 4.45 -2.34 9.73
C LEU A 111 5.83 -2.20 10.37
N ARG A 112 5.91 -2.27 11.69
CA ARG A 112 7.16 -2.14 12.46
C ARG A 112 7.77 -3.48 12.84
N LYS A 113 7.05 -4.60 12.62
CA LYS A 113 7.55 -5.93 12.94
C LYS A 113 8.60 -6.40 11.93
N PRO A 114 9.56 -7.20 12.33
CA PRO A 114 10.35 -7.98 11.38
C PRO A 114 9.42 -8.78 10.48
N ALA A 115 9.73 -8.85 9.20
CA ALA A 115 8.85 -9.45 8.22
C ALA A 115 9.55 -10.52 7.38
N LEU A 116 8.80 -11.55 6.99
CA LEU A 116 9.25 -12.62 6.11
C LEU A 116 8.29 -12.74 4.92
N ALA A 117 8.81 -12.53 3.71
CA ALA A 117 8.03 -12.76 2.50
C ALA A 117 7.95 -14.26 2.18
N VAL A 118 6.73 -14.76 1.98
CA VAL A 118 6.47 -16.15 1.56
C VAL A 118 5.66 -16.10 0.28
N VAL A 119 6.23 -16.56 -0.82
CA VAL A 119 5.62 -16.52 -2.16
C VAL A 119 5.80 -17.87 -2.86
N GLY A 120 4.93 -18.16 -3.85
CA GLY A 120 5.08 -19.38 -4.60
C GLY A 120 3.97 -19.66 -5.60
N SER A 121 3.86 -20.91 -6.01
CA SER A 121 2.96 -21.33 -7.07
C SER A 121 1.48 -21.07 -6.73
N ARG A 122 0.74 -20.58 -7.73
CA ARG A 122 -0.73 -20.50 -7.67
C ARG A 122 -1.40 -21.87 -7.73
N ASN A 123 -0.73 -22.86 -8.30
CA ASN A 123 -1.16 -24.27 -8.42
C ASN A 123 -0.19 -25.17 -7.63
N ALA A 124 -0.11 -24.95 -6.32
CA ALA A 124 0.78 -25.70 -5.45
C ALA A 124 0.22 -27.11 -5.17
N THR A 125 1.13 -28.05 -4.92
CA THR A 125 0.75 -29.39 -4.45
C THR A 125 0.17 -29.32 -3.03
N PRO A 126 -0.65 -30.33 -2.60
CA PRO A 126 -1.15 -30.40 -1.22
C PRO A 126 -0.02 -30.31 -0.17
N GLN A 127 1.10 -31.00 -0.41
CA GLN A 127 2.27 -30.92 0.47
C GLN A 127 2.87 -29.51 0.51
N GLY A 128 2.97 -28.82 -0.65
CA GLY A 128 3.46 -27.45 -0.73
C GLY A 128 2.58 -26.48 0.05
N LEU A 129 1.26 -26.61 -0.03
CA LEU A 129 0.31 -25.81 0.77
C LEU A 129 0.48 -26.05 2.26
N SER A 130 0.57 -27.33 2.68
CA SER A 130 0.78 -27.71 4.08
C SER A 130 2.09 -27.14 4.62
N ASN A 131 3.18 -27.28 3.86
CA ASN A 131 4.49 -26.74 4.24
C ASN A 131 4.47 -25.21 4.36
N ALA A 132 3.91 -24.51 3.38
CA ALA A 132 3.80 -23.05 3.41
C ALA A 132 3.03 -22.57 4.63
N ALA A 133 1.91 -23.21 4.96
CA ALA A 133 1.13 -22.88 6.15
C ALA A 133 1.92 -23.16 7.45
N ALA A 134 2.56 -24.32 7.57
CA ALA A 134 3.30 -24.70 8.78
C ALA A 134 4.55 -23.79 9.00
N PHE A 135 5.34 -23.55 7.96
CA PHE A 135 6.50 -22.65 8.05
C PHE A 135 6.08 -21.20 8.37
N SER A 136 5.01 -20.71 7.76
CA SER A 136 4.50 -19.36 8.04
C SER A 136 3.99 -19.23 9.47
N GLU A 137 3.32 -20.25 10.00
CA GLU A 137 2.89 -20.27 11.40
C GLU A 137 4.08 -20.30 12.35
N ALA A 138 5.08 -21.15 12.10
CA ALA A 138 6.29 -21.22 12.91
C ALA A 138 7.07 -19.89 12.89
N ALA A 139 7.25 -19.27 11.72
CA ALA A 139 7.89 -17.97 11.58
C ALA A 139 7.09 -16.86 12.29
N SER A 140 5.77 -16.88 12.18
CA SER A 140 4.89 -15.92 12.86
C SER A 140 4.99 -16.06 14.39
N ASN A 141 5.05 -17.30 14.92
CA ASN A 141 5.28 -17.56 16.34
C ASN A 141 6.68 -17.13 16.82
N ALA A 142 7.67 -17.13 15.91
CA ALA A 142 9.00 -16.59 16.15
C ALA A 142 9.08 -15.04 16.05
N GLY A 143 7.96 -14.36 15.81
CA GLY A 143 7.86 -12.91 15.79
C GLY A 143 7.96 -12.25 14.40
N PHE A 144 8.06 -13.03 13.33
CA PHE A 144 8.09 -12.50 11.95
C PHE A 144 6.68 -12.33 11.39
N CYS A 145 6.30 -11.11 11.04
CA CYS A 145 5.07 -10.86 10.28
C CYS A 145 5.20 -11.48 8.88
N ILE A 146 4.24 -12.30 8.48
CA ILE A 146 4.27 -12.95 7.16
C ILE A 146 3.75 -11.97 6.12
N ILE A 147 4.52 -11.76 5.04
CA ILE A 147 4.11 -10.93 3.89
C ILE A 147 3.89 -11.83 2.68
N SER A 148 2.76 -11.66 1.99
CA SER A 148 2.46 -12.37 0.75
C SER A 148 1.51 -11.57 -0.15
N GLY A 149 1.26 -12.05 -1.39
CA GLY A 149 0.50 -11.33 -2.42
C GLY A 149 -1.01 -11.65 -2.47
N MET A 150 -1.53 -12.43 -1.52
CA MET A 150 -2.93 -12.88 -1.49
C MET A 150 -3.40 -13.68 -2.73
N ALA A 151 -2.48 -14.14 -3.58
CA ALA A 151 -2.81 -15.01 -4.71
C ALA A 151 -3.30 -16.39 -4.23
N SER A 152 -3.84 -17.18 -5.15
CA SER A 152 -4.17 -18.60 -4.88
C SER A 152 -2.91 -19.39 -4.58
N GLY A 153 -3.03 -20.52 -3.92
CA GLY A 153 -1.92 -21.45 -3.67
C GLY A 153 -1.07 -21.03 -2.48
N ILE A 154 0.23 -20.93 -2.66
CA ILE A 154 1.21 -20.69 -1.58
C ILE A 154 0.89 -19.41 -0.80
N ASP A 155 0.54 -18.32 -1.46
CA ASP A 155 0.24 -17.06 -0.79
C ASP A 155 -0.93 -17.20 0.18
N THR A 156 -2.01 -17.84 -0.27
CA THR A 156 -3.18 -18.13 0.59
C THR A 156 -2.79 -18.95 1.81
N ALA A 157 -2.00 -20.04 1.62
CA ALA A 157 -1.55 -20.90 2.70
C ALA A 157 -0.61 -20.16 3.67
N ALA A 158 0.28 -19.32 3.16
CA ALA A 158 1.17 -18.48 3.94
C ALA A 158 0.40 -17.51 4.85
N HIS A 159 -0.59 -16.80 4.31
CA HIS A 159 -1.45 -15.93 5.10
C HIS A 159 -2.21 -16.69 6.19
N GLN A 160 -2.78 -17.86 5.86
CA GLN A 160 -3.48 -18.70 6.82
C GLN A 160 -2.54 -19.15 7.97
N GLY A 161 -1.30 -19.53 7.64
CA GLY A 161 -0.27 -19.87 8.62
C GLY A 161 0.11 -18.67 9.48
N GLY A 162 0.44 -17.53 8.86
CA GLY A 162 0.82 -16.30 9.56
C GLY A 162 -0.23 -15.81 10.54
N LEU A 163 -1.52 -15.88 10.14
CA LEU A 163 -2.65 -15.48 10.99
C LEU A 163 -2.94 -16.46 12.17
N ARG A 164 -2.39 -17.66 12.16
CA ARG A 164 -2.44 -18.57 13.34
C ARG A 164 -1.32 -18.27 14.33
N GLY A 165 -0.24 -17.66 13.88
CA GLY A 165 0.89 -17.29 14.73
C GLY A 165 0.76 -15.90 15.37
N ALA A 166 1.67 -15.57 16.28
CA ALA A 166 1.64 -14.36 17.11
C ALA A 166 1.95 -13.05 16.36
N ALA A 167 2.65 -13.10 15.23
CA ALA A 167 3.05 -11.91 14.49
C ALA A 167 2.13 -11.54 13.32
N ALA A 168 1.09 -12.35 13.08
CA ALA A 168 0.08 -12.14 12.05
C ALA A 168 0.61 -12.12 10.60
N SER A 169 -0.11 -11.48 9.68
CA SER A 169 0.25 -11.43 8.27
C SER A 169 -0.22 -10.15 7.59
N ILE A 170 0.56 -9.68 6.60
CA ILE A 170 0.23 -8.53 5.76
C ILE A 170 0.11 -9.00 4.30
N ALA A 171 -1.01 -8.69 3.64
CA ALA A 171 -1.15 -8.87 2.20
C ALA A 171 -0.73 -7.61 1.45
N VAL A 172 0.15 -7.76 0.44
CA VAL A 172 0.51 -6.70 -0.51
C VAL A 172 -0.17 -7.04 -1.83
N VAL A 173 -1.18 -6.23 -2.19
CA VAL A 173 -2.06 -6.54 -3.33
C VAL A 173 -1.87 -5.56 -4.49
N GLY A 174 -2.09 -6.05 -5.71
CA GLY A 174 -1.98 -5.27 -6.94
C GLY A 174 -3.31 -4.62 -7.39
N THR A 175 -4.32 -4.57 -6.53
CA THR A 175 -5.62 -3.93 -6.76
C THR A 175 -5.84 -2.78 -5.78
N GLY A 176 -6.83 -1.92 -6.02
CA GLY A 176 -7.34 -1.05 -4.97
C GLY A 176 -7.85 -1.87 -3.77
N LEU A 177 -7.72 -1.34 -2.54
CA LEU A 177 -8.12 -2.08 -1.33
C LEU A 177 -9.65 -2.24 -1.16
N ASP A 178 -10.43 -1.63 -2.03
CA ASP A 178 -11.87 -1.82 -2.20
C ASP A 178 -12.22 -3.03 -3.08
N ILE A 179 -11.23 -3.67 -3.71
CA ILE A 179 -11.39 -4.82 -4.61
C ILE A 179 -10.62 -6.03 -4.07
N VAL A 180 -11.34 -7.12 -3.80
CA VAL A 180 -10.70 -8.38 -3.40
C VAL A 180 -10.43 -9.25 -4.62
N TYR A 181 -9.15 -9.56 -4.84
CA TYR A 181 -8.72 -10.47 -5.89
C TYR A 181 -7.68 -11.50 -5.37
N PRO A 182 -7.84 -12.79 -5.71
CA PRO A 182 -9.00 -13.40 -6.37
C PRO A 182 -10.24 -13.43 -5.47
N ALA A 183 -11.43 -13.39 -6.05
CA ALA A 183 -12.70 -13.35 -5.31
C ALA A 183 -12.89 -14.50 -4.30
N ARG A 184 -12.30 -15.67 -4.58
CA ARG A 184 -12.32 -16.84 -3.65
C ARG A 184 -11.61 -16.54 -2.32
N ASN A 185 -10.71 -15.56 -2.25
CA ASN A 185 -9.98 -15.16 -1.05
C ASN A 185 -10.71 -14.07 -0.23
N HIS A 186 -12.00 -13.82 -0.53
CA HIS A 186 -12.79 -12.79 0.14
C HIS A 186 -12.80 -12.95 1.68
N LEU A 187 -13.03 -14.15 2.19
CA LEU A 187 -12.99 -14.43 3.64
C LEU A 187 -11.60 -14.21 4.23
N LEU A 188 -10.54 -14.57 3.49
CA LEU A 188 -9.17 -14.34 3.91
C LEU A 188 -8.85 -12.84 3.97
N ALA A 189 -9.27 -12.07 2.96
CA ALA A 189 -9.09 -10.62 2.94
C ALA A 189 -9.76 -9.94 4.14
N HIS A 190 -11.00 -10.34 4.49
CA HIS A 190 -11.67 -9.83 5.70
C HIS A 190 -10.96 -10.23 6.98
N LYS A 191 -10.43 -11.45 7.05
CA LYS A 191 -9.65 -11.89 8.21
C LYS A 191 -8.35 -11.09 8.33
N LEU A 192 -7.64 -10.86 7.23
CA LEU A 192 -6.45 -10.01 7.20
C LEU A 192 -6.77 -8.57 7.62
N ALA A 193 -7.86 -7.99 7.15
CA ALA A 193 -8.28 -6.65 7.56
C ALA A 193 -8.54 -6.52 9.07
N LYS A 194 -8.96 -7.61 9.73
CA LYS A 194 -9.29 -7.63 11.16
C LYS A 194 -8.11 -8.03 12.05
N GLU A 195 -7.36 -9.05 11.65
CA GLU A 195 -6.34 -9.72 12.47
C GLU A 195 -4.91 -9.53 11.94
N GLY A 196 -4.77 -8.88 10.79
CA GLY A 196 -3.54 -8.61 10.07
C GLY A 196 -3.58 -7.25 9.41
N ALA A 197 -3.12 -7.17 8.16
CA ALA A 197 -3.26 -5.97 7.33
C ALA A 197 -3.29 -6.29 5.83
N LEU A 198 -3.77 -5.31 5.05
CA LEU A 198 -3.64 -5.24 3.59
C LEU A 198 -2.98 -3.91 3.21
N ILE A 199 -2.13 -3.96 2.20
CA ILE A 199 -1.42 -2.79 1.66
C ILE A 199 -1.54 -2.80 0.14
N SER A 200 -1.72 -1.64 -0.45
CA SER A 200 -1.65 -1.43 -1.89
C SER A 200 -1.02 -0.08 -2.24
N GLU A 201 -0.25 -0.05 -3.32
CA GLU A 201 0.23 1.18 -3.96
C GLU A 201 -0.83 1.78 -4.89
N PHE A 202 -1.85 0.99 -5.25
CA PHE A 202 -2.82 1.33 -6.28
C PHE A 202 -4.01 2.08 -5.70
N PRO A 203 -4.51 3.11 -6.40
CA PRO A 203 -5.72 3.82 -6.02
C PRO A 203 -6.95 2.90 -5.90
N LEU A 204 -7.91 3.32 -5.09
CA LEU A 204 -9.22 2.65 -5.02
C LEU A 204 -9.84 2.56 -6.42
N GLY A 205 -10.56 1.46 -6.68
CA GLY A 205 -11.13 1.15 -7.99
C GLY A 205 -10.15 0.56 -9.01
N THR A 206 -8.87 0.38 -8.67
CA THR A 206 -7.90 -0.25 -9.59
C THR A 206 -8.20 -1.75 -9.67
N PRO A 207 -8.51 -2.30 -10.88
CA PRO A 207 -8.80 -3.71 -11.08
C PRO A 207 -7.53 -4.57 -11.03
N ALA A 208 -7.71 -5.91 -11.06
CA ALA A 208 -6.65 -6.91 -11.13
C ALA A 208 -6.08 -7.06 -12.55
#